data_6fd57e9e4214c4eb267ec03e516f73d4
#
_entry.id   6fd57e9e4214c4eb267ec03e516f73d4
#
_cell.length_a   1.000
_cell.length_b   1.000
_cell.length_c   1.000
_cell.angle_alpha   90.00
_cell.angle_beta   90.00
_cell.angle_gamma   90.00
#
_symmetry.space_group_name_H-M   'P 1'
#
loop_
_entity.id
_entity.type
_entity.pdbx_description
1 polymer ?
#
loop_
_entity_poly.entity_id
_entity_poly.type
_entity_poly.pdbx_seq_one_letter_code
_entity_poly.pdbx_strand_id
1 'polypeptide(L)'
;MKIIIPARKGSKGLPGKNRLLFEHTISKIPKIYKKDVIVTTDDEVIIEQLSSSECKTLKRQKALSEDTTSTRDVLQDAIDKYNISEDEQIIMLYLTYPERTWKDIEQALEFYSKTKARSLLCCSDVKVSPFLCMLKKDNYKGAQIIEHNLYRRQDYPECFEISHFISIFQSDELKKLNKNLYNKDTVFYKIKSPVDVDTPKDIEKFYGKDNS
;
A
#
# COMPACT_ATOMS: atom_id res chain seq x y z
N MET A 1 -2.38 -7.13 16.95
CA MET A 1 -2.42 -6.58 15.58
C MET A 1 -2.24 -5.07 15.65
N LYS A 2 -1.39 -4.48 14.83
CA LYS A 2 -1.21 -3.03 14.71
C LYS A 2 -1.48 -2.59 13.28
N ILE A 3 -2.00 -1.38 13.11
CA ILE A 3 -2.26 -0.77 11.80
C ILE A 3 -1.31 0.40 11.65
N ILE A 4 -0.45 0.39 10.63
CA ILE A 4 0.49 1.48 10.37
C ILE A 4 0.09 2.20 9.08
N ILE A 5 -0.06 3.52 9.17
CA ILE A 5 -0.48 4.38 8.06
C ILE A 5 0.62 5.40 7.77
N PRO A 6 1.40 5.23 6.71
CA PRO A 6 2.37 6.22 6.27
C PRO A 6 1.67 7.41 5.60
N ALA A 7 1.85 8.62 6.14
CA ALA A 7 1.18 9.83 5.67
C ALA A 7 2.14 11.04 5.58
N ARG A 8 3.13 10.99 4.68
CA ARG A 8 4.07 12.11 4.54
C ARG A 8 3.41 13.36 3.95
N LYS A 9 3.90 14.54 4.31
CA LYS A 9 3.42 15.84 3.82
C LYS A 9 3.65 16.01 2.31
N GLY A 10 4.84 15.65 1.84
CA GLY A 10 5.24 15.84 0.45
C GLY A 10 4.62 14.80 -0.49
N SER A 11 3.92 15.24 -1.52
CA SER A 11 3.46 14.40 -2.64
C SER A 11 3.67 15.15 -3.95
N LYS A 12 4.41 14.55 -4.89
CA LYS A 12 4.74 15.19 -6.18
C LYS A 12 3.58 15.19 -7.16
N GLY A 13 2.85 14.08 -7.25
CA GLY A 13 1.77 13.92 -8.23
C GLY A 13 0.49 14.69 -7.87
N LEU A 14 0.20 14.83 -6.58
CA LEU A 14 -0.95 15.55 -6.05
C LEU A 14 -0.56 16.22 -4.72
N PRO A 15 -0.22 17.52 -4.73
CA PRO A 15 0.12 18.25 -3.51
C PRO A 15 -0.98 18.15 -2.44
N GLY A 16 -0.60 17.83 -1.19
CA GLY A 16 -1.56 17.68 -0.11
C GLY A 16 -2.40 16.38 -0.15
N LYS A 17 -2.09 15.44 -1.04
CA LYS A 17 -2.81 14.19 -1.24
C LYS A 17 -3.20 13.50 0.07
N ASN A 18 -2.24 13.32 0.95
CA ASN A 18 -2.48 12.60 2.20
C ASN A 18 -3.45 13.35 3.13
N ARG A 19 -3.41 14.69 3.19
CA ARG A 19 -4.41 15.47 3.92
C ARG A 19 -5.82 15.26 3.36
N LEU A 20 -5.94 15.29 2.04
CA LEU A 20 -7.20 15.15 1.33
C LEU A 20 -7.84 13.77 1.56
N LEU A 21 -7.01 12.72 1.60
CA LEU A 21 -7.48 11.33 1.68
C LEU A 21 -7.47 10.76 3.11
N PHE A 22 -6.95 11.51 4.09
CA PHE A 22 -6.76 11.04 5.45
C PHE A 22 -8.06 10.57 6.10
N GLU A 23 -9.08 11.43 6.09
CA GLU A 23 -10.36 11.14 6.74
C GLU A 23 -11.07 9.94 6.08
N HIS A 24 -10.97 9.78 4.76
CA HIS A 24 -11.54 8.63 4.04
C HIS A 24 -11.02 7.28 4.55
N THR A 25 -9.76 7.23 4.97
CA THR A 25 -9.18 5.99 5.53
C THR A 25 -9.48 5.86 7.01
N ILE A 26 -9.28 6.94 7.78
CA ILE A 26 -9.41 6.90 9.25
C ILE A 26 -10.87 6.64 9.67
N SER A 27 -11.85 7.29 9.04
CA SER A 27 -13.27 7.11 9.40
C SER A 27 -13.77 5.66 9.21
N LYS A 28 -13.18 4.93 8.29
CA LYS A 28 -13.57 3.53 7.99
C LYS A 28 -12.98 2.50 8.95
N ILE A 29 -12.00 2.87 9.78
CA ILE A 29 -11.45 1.97 10.81
C ILE A 29 -12.38 1.96 12.03
N PRO A 30 -12.93 0.81 12.45
CA PRO A 30 -13.81 0.72 13.61
C PRO A 30 -13.15 1.26 14.88
N LYS A 31 -13.95 1.88 15.75
CA LYS A 31 -13.47 2.53 16.98
C LYS A 31 -12.61 1.60 17.85
N ILE A 32 -12.99 0.34 17.96
CA ILE A 32 -12.28 -0.66 18.76
C ILE A 32 -10.80 -0.86 18.36
N TYR A 33 -10.45 -0.56 17.09
CA TYR A 33 -9.09 -0.68 16.57
C TYR A 33 -8.32 0.64 16.51
N LYS A 34 -8.95 1.78 16.78
CA LYS A 34 -8.29 3.11 16.70
C LYS A 34 -7.04 3.21 17.57
N LYS A 35 -7.05 2.66 18.78
CA LYS A 35 -5.91 2.62 19.70
C LYS A 35 -4.70 1.83 19.16
N ASP A 36 -4.92 0.96 18.17
CA ASP A 36 -3.91 0.15 17.54
C ASP A 36 -3.40 0.75 16.21
N VAL A 37 -3.97 1.89 15.81
CA VAL A 37 -3.52 2.66 14.64
C VAL A 37 -2.34 3.54 15.00
N ILE A 38 -1.28 3.46 14.21
CA ILE A 38 -0.11 4.34 14.27
C ILE A 38 -0.02 5.08 12.94
N VAL A 39 -0.19 6.40 12.97
CA VAL A 39 0.01 7.25 11.80
C VAL A 39 1.40 7.86 11.86
N THR A 40 2.25 7.54 10.87
CA THR A 40 3.59 8.10 10.78
C THR A 40 3.60 9.25 9.77
N THR A 41 3.84 10.49 10.23
CA THR A 41 3.68 11.70 9.42
C THR A 41 4.63 12.81 9.83
N ASP A 42 5.02 13.65 8.88
CA ASP A 42 5.69 14.95 9.07
C ASP A 42 4.74 16.13 8.79
N ASP A 43 3.44 15.86 8.65
CA ASP A 43 2.42 16.86 8.34
C ASP A 43 1.73 17.34 9.61
N GLU A 44 1.97 18.58 10.00
CA GLU A 44 1.40 19.20 11.22
C GLU A 44 -0.14 19.24 11.17
N VAL A 45 -0.76 19.37 10.00
CA VAL A 45 -2.23 19.33 9.87
C VAL A 45 -2.80 17.96 10.21
N ILE A 46 -2.15 16.88 9.76
CA ILE A 46 -2.56 15.51 10.11
C ILE A 46 -2.30 15.26 11.60
N ILE A 47 -1.18 15.77 12.15
CA ILE A 47 -0.88 15.66 13.60
C ILE A 47 -1.97 16.33 14.43
N GLU A 48 -2.41 17.53 14.03
CA GLU A 48 -3.48 18.26 14.71
C GLU A 48 -4.81 17.50 14.63
N GLN A 49 -5.19 16.99 13.47
CA GLN A 49 -6.39 16.16 13.30
C GLN A 49 -6.38 14.91 14.19
N LEU A 50 -5.21 14.32 14.40
CA LEU A 50 -5.04 13.15 15.26
C LEU A 50 -5.12 13.45 16.75
N SER A 51 -4.90 14.70 17.18
CA SER A 51 -4.84 15.07 18.61
C SER A 51 -6.13 14.78 19.38
N SER A 52 -7.27 14.78 18.68
CA SER A 52 -8.59 14.43 19.24
C SER A 52 -9.00 12.97 19.01
N SER A 53 -8.13 12.16 18.38
CA SER A 53 -8.40 10.75 18.05
C SER A 53 -7.74 9.80 19.06
N GLU A 54 -8.21 8.55 19.09
CA GLU A 54 -7.56 7.47 19.84
C GLU A 54 -6.31 6.90 19.13
N CYS A 55 -6.04 7.36 17.90
CA CYS A 55 -4.90 6.89 17.10
C CYS A 55 -3.59 7.45 17.65
N LYS A 56 -2.53 6.65 17.54
CA LYS A 56 -1.17 7.06 17.89
C LYS A 56 -0.53 7.83 16.74
N THR A 57 0.19 8.90 17.07
CA THR A 57 0.92 9.69 16.09
C THR A 57 2.42 9.49 16.26
N LEU A 58 3.10 9.13 15.19
CA LEU A 58 4.56 9.11 15.13
C LEU A 58 5.03 10.27 14.25
N LYS A 59 5.57 11.33 14.87
CA LYS A 59 6.17 12.43 14.11
C LYS A 59 7.43 11.93 13.40
N ARG A 60 7.39 11.95 12.07
CA ARG A 60 8.44 11.42 11.22
C ARG A 60 9.65 12.36 11.22
N GLN A 61 10.84 11.78 11.35
CA GLN A 61 12.08 12.53 11.19
C GLN A 61 12.27 12.98 9.74
N LYS A 62 12.99 14.10 9.52
CA LYS A 62 13.21 14.65 8.19
C LYS A 62 13.83 13.64 7.22
N ALA A 63 14.83 12.88 7.66
CA ALA A 63 15.49 11.85 6.85
C ALA A 63 14.52 10.75 6.36
N LEU A 64 13.45 10.47 7.11
CA LEU A 64 12.42 9.50 6.73
C LEU A 64 11.26 10.10 5.93
N SER A 65 11.27 11.41 5.69
CA SER A 65 10.24 12.13 4.93
C SER A 65 10.67 12.43 3.49
N GLU A 66 11.88 12.06 3.10
CA GLU A 66 12.42 12.27 1.76
C GLU A 66 11.75 11.34 0.73
N ASP A 67 11.75 11.79 -0.53
CA ASP A 67 11.16 11.03 -1.65
C ASP A 67 11.83 9.67 -1.89
N THR A 68 13.10 9.55 -1.52
CA THR A 68 13.93 8.34 -1.69
C THR A 68 13.76 7.34 -0.56
N THR A 69 13.14 7.75 0.55
CA THR A 69 12.92 6.88 1.70
C THR A 69 11.93 5.77 1.36
N SER A 70 12.32 4.53 1.61
CA SER A 70 11.42 3.41 1.37
C SER A 70 10.32 3.33 2.44
N THR A 71 9.14 2.85 2.05
CA THR A 71 8.08 2.58 3.02
C THR A 71 8.52 1.58 4.08
N ARG A 72 9.37 0.60 3.71
CA ARG A 72 9.92 -0.36 4.65
C ARG A 72 10.69 0.32 5.79
N ASP A 73 11.52 1.33 5.49
CA ASP A 73 12.29 2.04 6.51
C ASP A 73 11.39 2.85 7.45
N VAL A 74 10.32 3.44 6.90
CA VAL A 74 9.29 4.14 7.69
C VAL A 74 8.53 3.19 8.62
N LEU A 75 8.20 1.99 8.14
CA LEU A 75 7.55 0.96 8.95
C LEU A 75 8.47 0.43 10.04
N GLN A 76 9.76 0.25 9.75
CA GLN A 76 10.76 -0.16 10.72
C GLN A 76 10.90 0.87 11.85
N ASP A 77 10.99 2.17 11.53
CA ASP A 77 11.01 3.24 12.53
C ASP A 77 9.77 3.19 13.45
N ALA A 78 8.59 2.94 12.89
CA ALA A 78 7.37 2.82 13.69
C ALA A 78 7.38 1.58 14.61
N ILE A 79 7.88 0.45 14.11
CA ILE A 79 8.03 -0.79 14.89
C ILE A 79 8.99 -0.55 16.06
N ASP A 80 10.14 0.05 15.79
CA ASP A 80 11.18 0.30 16.80
C ASP A 80 10.71 1.30 17.86
N LYS A 81 10.09 2.42 17.45
CA LYS A 81 9.63 3.48 18.36
C LYS A 81 8.49 3.06 19.28
N TYR A 82 7.63 2.17 18.82
CA TYR A 82 6.52 1.65 19.61
C TYR A 82 6.82 0.31 20.27
N ASN A 83 8.06 -0.20 20.17
CA ASN A 83 8.49 -1.49 20.73
C ASN A 83 7.50 -2.61 20.36
N ILE A 84 7.12 -2.67 19.07
CA ILE A 84 6.19 -3.68 18.58
C ILE A 84 6.89 -5.05 18.60
N SER A 85 6.25 -6.04 19.19
CA SER A 85 6.84 -7.38 19.32
C SER A 85 7.04 -8.06 17.95
N GLU A 86 8.03 -8.96 17.88
CA GLU A 86 8.43 -9.61 16.61
C GLU A 86 7.32 -10.45 15.98
N ASP A 87 6.44 -11.02 16.80
CA ASP A 87 5.29 -11.82 16.40
C ASP A 87 4.00 -11.00 16.18
N GLU A 88 4.06 -9.68 16.37
CA GLU A 88 2.90 -8.81 16.17
C GLU A 88 2.56 -8.70 14.68
N GLN A 89 1.28 -8.91 14.36
CA GLN A 89 0.76 -8.73 13.01
C GLN A 89 0.61 -7.25 12.69
N ILE A 90 1.18 -6.84 11.59
CA ILE A 90 1.12 -5.47 11.06
C ILE A 90 0.22 -5.43 9.82
N ILE A 91 -0.69 -4.47 9.77
CA ILE A 91 -1.43 -4.09 8.57
C ILE A 91 -0.92 -2.71 8.14
N MET A 92 -0.35 -2.62 6.95
CA MET A 92 0.03 -1.35 6.35
C MET A 92 -1.06 -0.88 5.38
N LEU A 93 -1.49 0.37 5.53
CA LEU A 93 -2.54 0.98 4.72
C LEU A 93 -2.05 2.30 4.14
N TYR A 94 -1.92 2.39 2.80
CA TYR A 94 -1.75 3.68 2.15
C TYR A 94 -3.08 4.44 2.10
N LEU A 95 -3.01 5.76 2.22
CA LEU A 95 -4.16 6.66 2.10
C LEU A 95 -4.68 6.78 0.66
N THR A 96 -3.85 6.41 -0.32
CA THR A 96 -4.14 6.52 -1.76
C THR A 96 -5.26 5.60 -2.25
N TYR A 97 -5.80 4.76 -1.38
CA TYR A 97 -6.92 3.87 -1.67
C TYR A 97 -8.17 4.27 -0.88
N PRO A 98 -8.81 5.41 -1.19
CA PRO A 98 -9.94 5.92 -0.42
C PRO A 98 -11.21 5.06 -0.52
N GLU A 99 -11.34 4.22 -1.55
CA GLU A 99 -12.46 3.26 -1.71
C GLU A 99 -12.39 2.10 -0.71
N ARG A 100 -11.20 1.80 -0.15
CA ARG A 100 -11.00 0.67 0.75
C ARG A 100 -11.92 0.73 1.96
N THR A 101 -12.63 -0.36 2.21
CA THR A 101 -13.53 -0.53 3.34
C THR A 101 -12.89 -1.38 4.44
N TRP A 102 -13.45 -1.36 5.65
CA TRP A 102 -13.03 -2.28 6.71
C TRP A 102 -13.27 -3.74 6.34
N LYS A 103 -14.37 -4.02 5.61
CA LYS A 103 -14.69 -5.36 5.12
C LYS A 103 -13.60 -5.93 4.21
N ASP A 104 -12.97 -5.10 3.38
CA ASP A 104 -11.84 -5.54 2.54
C ASP A 104 -10.65 -5.99 3.40
N ILE A 105 -10.40 -5.28 4.51
CA ILE A 105 -9.34 -5.63 5.45
C ILE A 105 -9.67 -6.95 6.16
N GLU A 106 -10.92 -7.13 6.62
CA GLU A 106 -11.36 -8.38 7.25
C GLU A 106 -11.22 -9.59 6.30
N GLN A 107 -11.59 -9.44 5.04
CA GLN A 107 -11.45 -10.49 4.04
C GLN A 107 -9.98 -10.85 3.76
N ALA A 108 -9.11 -9.84 3.68
CA ALA A 108 -7.68 -10.08 3.53
C ALA A 108 -7.07 -10.78 4.76
N LEU A 109 -7.48 -10.39 5.95
CA LEU A 109 -7.08 -11.05 7.21
C LEU A 109 -7.57 -12.49 7.29
N GLU A 110 -8.82 -12.75 6.90
CA GLU A 110 -9.37 -14.11 6.86
C GLU A 110 -8.59 -14.98 5.87
N PHE A 111 -8.30 -14.45 4.68
CA PHE A 111 -7.48 -15.18 3.71
C PHE A 111 -6.07 -15.45 4.27
N TYR A 112 -5.42 -14.43 4.85
CA TYR A 112 -4.09 -14.54 5.43
C TYR A 112 -4.04 -15.60 6.54
N SER A 113 -5.04 -15.63 7.43
CA SER A 113 -5.11 -16.59 8.54
C SER A 113 -5.20 -18.06 8.10
N LYS A 114 -5.71 -18.32 6.89
CA LYS A 114 -5.79 -19.66 6.28
C LYS A 114 -4.48 -20.11 5.67
N THR A 115 -3.50 -19.23 5.57
CA THR A 115 -2.17 -19.54 5.02
C THR A 115 -1.16 -19.73 6.15
N LYS A 116 -0.01 -20.30 5.82
CA LYS A 116 1.15 -20.35 6.73
C LYS A 116 2.16 -19.23 6.41
N ALA A 117 1.81 -18.32 5.50
CA ALA A 117 2.67 -17.26 5.08
C ALA A 117 2.87 -16.22 6.20
N ARG A 118 4.02 -15.57 6.19
CA ARG A 118 4.34 -14.50 7.14
C ARG A 118 4.13 -13.11 6.56
N SER A 119 3.76 -13.03 5.27
CA SER A 119 3.40 -11.79 4.61
C SER A 119 2.36 -12.02 3.51
N LEU A 120 1.53 -11.00 3.30
CA LEU A 120 0.52 -10.92 2.26
C LEU A 120 0.59 -9.54 1.60
N LEU A 121 0.49 -9.52 0.28
CA LEU A 121 0.27 -8.32 -0.51
C LEU A 121 -0.95 -8.51 -1.40
N CYS A 122 -1.72 -7.46 -1.64
CA CYS A 122 -2.80 -7.53 -2.61
C CYS A 122 -2.27 -7.55 -4.05
N CYS A 123 -3.05 -8.12 -4.95
CA CYS A 123 -2.80 -8.09 -6.39
C CYS A 123 -4.13 -7.94 -7.15
N SER A 124 -4.04 -7.50 -8.40
CA SER A 124 -5.16 -7.40 -9.33
C SER A 124 -4.79 -7.92 -10.70
N ASP A 125 -5.77 -8.08 -11.58
CA ASP A 125 -5.51 -8.47 -12.97
C ASP A 125 -4.68 -7.40 -13.68
N VAL A 126 -3.70 -7.82 -14.45
CA VAL A 126 -2.88 -6.90 -15.27
C VAL A 126 -3.73 -6.27 -16.36
N LYS A 127 -3.57 -4.97 -16.59
CA LYS A 127 -4.23 -4.25 -17.69
C LYS A 127 -3.64 -4.64 -19.05
N VAL A 128 -2.33 -4.86 -19.09
CA VAL A 128 -1.58 -5.30 -20.27
C VAL A 128 -0.64 -6.42 -19.84
N SER A 129 -0.69 -7.54 -20.56
CA SER A 129 0.24 -8.65 -20.29
C SER A 129 1.69 -8.18 -20.38
N PRO A 130 2.56 -8.47 -19.40
CA PRO A 130 3.98 -8.12 -19.46
C PRO A 130 4.71 -8.77 -20.63
N PHE A 131 4.16 -9.87 -21.18
CA PHE A 131 4.65 -10.52 -22.39
C PHE A 131 4.44 -9.68 -23.67
N LEU A 132 3.59 -8.65 -23.64
CA LEU A 132 3.37 -7.68 -24.70
C LEU A 132 4.13 -6.37 -24.48
N CYS A 133 4.87 -6.25 -23.38
CA CYS A 133 5.58 -5.03 -23.03
C CYS A 133 7.01 -5.06 -23.57
N MET A 134 7.47 -3.91 -24.06
CA MET A 134 8.82 -3.74 -24.61
C MET A 134 9.55 -2.61 -23.88
N LEU A 135 10.83 -2.81 -23.61
CA LEU A 135 11.73 -1.73 -23.21
C LEU A 135 12.03 -0.87 -24.42
N LYS A 136 11.75 0.43 -24.32
CA LYS A 136 12.13 1.38 -25.37
C LYS A 136 13.66 1.51 -25.42
N LYS A 137 14.24 1.32 -26.58
CA LYS A 137 15.65 1.55 -26.91
C LYS A 137 15.79 2.77 -27.85
N ASP A 138 17.00 3.15 -28.13
CA ASP A 138 17.28 4.23 -29.08
C ASP A 138 16.81 3.88 -30.50
N ASN A 139 16.61 4.90 -31.34
CA ASN A 139 16.20 4.75 -32.74
C ASN A 139 14.91 3.91 -32.94
N TYR A 140 13.88 4.14 -32.06
CA TYR A 140 12.58 3.47 -32.13
C TYR A 140 12.64 1.93 -32.01
N LYS A 141 13.76 1.38 -31.55
CA LYS A 141 13.90 -0.06 -31.27
C LYS A 141 13.29 -0.43 -29.94
N GLY A 142 12.91 -1.69 -29.80
CA GLY A 142 12.41 -2.27 -28.54
C GLY A 142 13.18 -3.54 -28.18
N ALA A 143 13.19 -3.88 -26.89
CA ALA A 143 13.61 -5.18 -26.39
C ALA A 143 12.52 -5.75 -25.50
N GLN A 144 12.26 -7.04 -25.58
CA GLN A 144 11.32 -7.73 -24.69
C GLN A 144 11.73 -7.53 -23.23
N ILE A 145 10.74 -7.29 -22.36
CA ILE A 145 10.97 -7.28 -20.90
C ILE A 145 11.15 -8.71 -20.41
N ILE A 146 10.34 -9.63 -20.94
CA ILE A 146 10.43 -11.07 -20.70
C ILE A 146 10.75 -11.72 -22.05
N GLU A 147 11.88 -12.39 -22.15
CA GLU A 147 12.30 -13.06 -23.37
C GLU A 147 11.40 -14.29 -23.65
N HIS A 148 10.75 -14.33 -24.78
CA HIS A 148 9.85 -15.42 -25.20
C HIS A 148 9.61 -15.41 -26.72
N ASN A 149 9.04 -16.52 -27.22
CA ASN A 149 8.58 -16.67 -28.60
C ASN A 149 7.09 -17.05 -28.71
N LEU A 150 6.29 -16.65 -27.71
CA LEU A 150 4.85 -16.86 -27.69
C LEU A 150 4.16 -15.77 -28.54
N TYR A 151 3.12 -16.14 -29.31
CA TYR A 151 2.37 -15.18 -30.14
C TYR A 151 0.86 -15.18 -29.86
N ARG A 152 0.30 -16.30 -29.36
CA ARG A 152 -1.12 -16.39 -29.04
C ARG A 152 -1.35 -15.95 -27.60
N ARG A 153 -2.36 -15.10 -27.37
CA ARG A 153 -2.68 -14.58 -26.02
C ARG A 153 -2.98 -15.68 -24.99
N GLN A 154 -3.61 -16.77 -25.43
CA GLN A 154 -3.94 -17.92 -24.55
C GLN A 154 -2.72 -18.73 -24.10
N ASP A 155 -1.57 -18.53 -24.73
CA ASP A 155 -0.32 -19.21 -24.37
C ASP A 155 0.50 -18.41 -23.34
N TYR A 156 0.11 -17.14 -23.07
CA TYR A 156 0.82 -16.34 -22.07
C TYR A 156 0.50 -16.86 -20.67
N PRO A 157 1.53 -17.00 -19.79
CA PRO A 157 1.31 -17.29 -18.39
C PRO A 157 0.38 -16.26 -17.76
N GLU A 158 -0.44 -16.71 -16.81
CA GLU A 158 -1.24 -15.79 -16.00
C GLU A 158 -0.32 -14.88 -15.20
N CYS A 159 -0.64 -13.60 -15.20
CA CYS A 159 0.09 -12.57 -14.49
C CYS A 159 -0.87 -11.72 -13.66
N PHE A 160 -0.35 -11.14 -12.60
CA PHE A 160 -1.06 -10.14 -11.82
C PHE A 160 -0.18 -8.90 -11.58
N GLU A 161 -0.81 -7.78 -11.36
CA GLU A 161 -0.18 -6.53 -10.94
C GLU A 161 -0.23 -6.44 -9.42
N ILE A 162 0.90 -6.16 -8.77
CA ILE A 162 0.93 -5.95 -7.33
C ILE A 162 0.14 -4.69 -6.96
N SER A 163 -0.55 -4.74 -5.83
CA SER A 163 -1.30 -3.61 -5.28
C SER A 163 -1.03 -3.45 -3.80
N HIS A 164 -0.66 -2.24 -3.39
CA HIS A 164 -0.51 -1.89 -1.98
C HIS A 164 -1.85 -1.50 -1.31
N PHE A 165 -2.96 -2.01 -1.84
CA PHE A 165 -4.29 -1.79 -1.28
C PHE A 165 -4.36 -2.21 0.19
N ILE A 166 -3.82 -3.39 0.51
CA ILE A 166 -3.58 -3.89 1.86
C ILE A 166 -2.28 -4.68 1.83
N SER A 167 -1.40 -4.43 2.79
CA SER A 167 -0.22 -5.26 3.06
C SER A 167 -0.30 -5.77 4.49
N ILE A 168 -0.12 -7.07 4.69
CA ILE A 168 -0.14 -7.71 6.01
C ILE A 168 1.16 -8.48 6.18
N PHE A 169 1.82 -8.35 7.32
CA PHE A 169 3.05 -9.10 7.62
C PHE A 169 3.27 -9.23 9.13
N GLN A 170 4.05 -10.22 9.53
CA GLN A 170 4.58 -10.30 10.90
C GLN A 170 5.70 -9.26 11.05
N SER A 171 5.79 -8.64 12.21
CA SER A 171 6.73 -7.53 12.46
C SER A 171 8.19 -7.90 12.11
N ASP A 172 8.67 -9.08 12.52
CA ASP A 172 10.02 -9.57 12.21
C ASP A 172 10.24 -9.90 10.72
N GLU A 173 9.17 -10.19 9.97
CA GLU A 173 9.24 -10.47 8.54
C GLU A 173 9.60 -9.25 7.71
N LEU A 174 9.33 -8.02 8.22
CA LEU A 174 9.60 -6.78 7.50
C LEU A 174 11.05 -6.68 7.01
N LYS A 175 12.01 -7.16 7.79
CA LYS A 175 13.45 -7.15 7.46
C LYS A 175 13.79 -8.00 6.24
N LYS A 176 12.96 -9.02 5.93
CA LYS A 176 13.12 -9.95 4.80
C LYS A 176 12.35 -9.52 3.56
N LEU A 177 11.43 -8.55 3.70
CA LEU A 177 10.68 -8.00 2.58
C LEU A 177 11.54 -7.04 1.77
N ASN A 178 11.31 -7.00 0.45
CA ASN A 178 11.93 -5.99 -0.42
C ASN A 178 11.28 -4.61 -0.22
N LYS A 179 11.71 -3.59 -0.98
CA LYS A 179 11.16 -2.23 -0.89
C LYS A 179 9.66 -2.14 -1.28
N ASN A 180 9.13 -3.12 -2.01
CA ASN A 180 7.73 -3.24 -2.38
C ASN A 180 6.94 -4.14 -1.41
N LEU A 181 7.50 -4.45 -0.24
CA LEU A 181 6.87 -5.20 0.85
C LEU A 181 6.47 -6.64 0.48
N TYR A 182 7.27 -7.32 -0.34
CA TYR A 182 7.11 -8.75 -0.60
C TYR A 182 8.46 -9.47 -0.71
N ASN A 183 8.44 -10.77 -0.57
CA ASN A 183 9.53 -11.70 -0.84
C ASN A 183 8.98 -12.96 -1.55
N LYS A 184 9.81 -13.98 -1.75
CA LYS A 184 9.44 -15.23 -2.42
C LYS A 184 8.35 -16.04 -1.71
N ASP A 185 8.18 -15.83 -0.40
CA ASP A 185 7.25 -16.57 0.47
C ASP A 185 5.97 -15.76 0.75
N THR A 186 5.85 -14.55 0.18
CA THR A 186 4.66 -13.70 0.29
C THR A 186 3.50 -14.30 -0.48
N VAL A 187 2.33 -14.39 0.14
CA VAL A 187 1.09 -14.76 -0.56
C VAL A 187 0.41 -13.54 -1.15
N PHE A 188 -0.24 -13.72 -2.29
CA PHE A 188 -0.92 -12.63 -3.00
C PHE A 188 -2.43 -12.83 -2.93
N TYR A 189 -3.13 -11.81 -2.40
CA TYR A 189 -4.57 -11.79 -2.29
C TYR A 189 -5.18 -10.99 -3.44
N LYS A 190 -5.95 -11.68 -4.30
CA LYS A 190 -6.55 -11.06 -5.48
C LYS A 190 -7.73 -10.17 -5.10
N ILE A 191 -7.69 -8.93 -5.56
CA ILE A 191 -8.75 -7.94 -5.38
C ILE A 191 -9.22 -7.41 -6.74
N LYS A 192 -10.37 -6.75 -6.77
CA LYS A 192 -10.75 -5.92 -7.93
C LYS A 192 -9.77 -4.75 -8.00
N SER A 193 -9.42 -4.31 -9.22
CA SER A 193 -8.51 -3.16 -9.42
C SER A 193 -9.08 -1.90 -8.75
N PRO A 194 -8.54 -1.45 -7.60
CA PRO A 194 -9.00 -0.24 -6.93
C PRO A 194 -8.47 1.00 -7.64
N VAL A 195 -9.07 2.14 -7.35
CA VAL A 195 -8.47 3.43 -7.72
C VAL A 195 -7.32 3.71 -6.76
N ASP A 196 -6.10 3.79 -7.29
CA ASP A 196 -4.93 4.35 -6.59
C ASP A 196 -4.84 5.83 -6.95
N VAL A 197 -5.08 6.69 -5.98
CA VAL A 197 -5.15 8.15 -6.18
C VAL A 197 -3.75 8.74 -6.12
N ASP A 198 -3.15 8.96 -7.26
CA ASP A 198 -1.83 9.59 -7.40
C ASP A 198 -1.83 10.94 -8.12
N THR A 199 -2.85 11.19 -8.94
CA THR A 199 -2.97 12.39 -9.76
C THR A 199 -4.34 13.06 -9.59
N PRO A 200 -4.51 14.35 -10.01
CA PRO A 200 -5.82 15.01 -10.03
C PRO A 200 -6.89 14.21 -10.80
N LYS A 201 -6.54 13.55 -11.89
CA LYS A 201 -7.47 12.72 -12.68
C LYS A 201 -7.98 11.50 -11.89
N ASP A 202 -7.19 10.98 -10.97
CA ASP A 202 -7.62 9.86 -10.13
C ASP A 202 -8.62 10.32 -9.07
N ILE A 203 -8.46 11.54 -8.57
CA ILE A 203 -9.46 12.22 -7.70
C ILE A 203 -10.79 12.38 -8.42
N GLU A 204 -10.77 12.85 -9.67
CA GLU A 204 -11.99 12.98 -10.47
C GLU A 204 -12.69 11.62 -10.67
N LYS A 205 -11.93 10.56 -10.93
CA LYS A 205 -12.47 9.20 -11.03
C LYS A 205 -13.07 8.72 -9.70
N PHE A 206 -12.43 9.04 -8.58
CA PHE A 206 -12.91 8.65 -7.27
C PHE A 206 -14.25 9.33 -6.95
N TYR A 207 -14.31 10.66 -7.02
CA TYR A 207 -15.55 11.41 -6.75
C TYR A 207 -16.62 11.26 -7.84
N GLY A 208 -16.23 10.99 -9.08
CA GLY A 208 -17.17 10.76 -10.18
C GLY A 208 -17.97 9.46 -10.05
N LYS A 209 -17.46 8.47 -9.29
CA LYS A 209 -18.17 7.23 -8.97
C LYS A 209 -19.29 7.42 -7.92
N ASP A 210 -19.14 8.41 -7.03
CA ASP A 210 -20.13 8.69 -5.99
C ASP A 210 -21.40 9.39 -6.55
N ASN A 211 -21.37 9.84 -7.81
CA ASN A 211 -22.47 10.52 -8.50
C ASN A 211 -23.16 9.66 -9.56
N SER A 212 -22.85 8.38 -9.66
CA SER A 212 -23.45 7.41 -10.58
C SER A 212 -24.09 6.24 -9.81
#